data_66ac475fc83a7f6760f38571b14b5dc6
#
_entry.id   66ac475fc83a7f6760f38571b14b5dc6
#
_cell.length_a   1.000
_cell.length_b   1.000
_cell.length_c   1.000
_cell.angle_alpha   90.00
_cell.angle_beta   90.00
_cell.angle_gamma   90.00
#
_symmetry.space_group_name_H-M   'P 1'
#
loop_
_entity.id
_entity.type
_entity.pdbx_description
1 polymer ?
#
loop_
_entity_poly.entity_id
_entity_poly.type
_entity_poly.pdbx_seq_one_letter_code
_entity_poly.pdbx_strand_id
1 'polypeptide(L)'
;GGRPLMKPFREGLYAFSAYLSRHGTPEVPADLCHHQLIGYRFITNNRILPLLLNDRGEQLTVEMPGQLISNDIDVMADGIRNGLGIGRLFEPVWQLQPDRERFIPVMESYWKTYPPVYLYYPKNAGKTKRVKALIDFLISTTGR
;
A
#
# COMPACT_ATOMS: atom_id res chain seq x y z
N GLY A 1 8.12 13.74 22.67
CA GLY A 1 7.04 13.83 21.75
C GLY A 1 7.39 13.47 20.32
N GLY A 2 6.44 13.57 19.49
CA GLY A 2 6.59 13.33 18.06
C GLY A 2 6.03 14.48 17.27
N ARG A 3 6.13 14.36 15.98
CA ARG A 3 5.50 15.30 15.06
C ARG A 3 4.21 14.75 14.53
N PRO A 4 3.16 15.55 14.44
CA PRO A 4 1.94 15.09 13.77
C PRO A 4 2.16 15.03 12.26
N LEU A 5 1.53 14.05 11.61
CA LEU A 5 1.44 13.98 10.17
C LEU A 5 0.19 14.73 9.74
N MET A 6 0.37 15.84 9.01
CA MET A 6 -0.69 16.80 8.75
C MET A 6 -1.31 16.72 7.37
N LYS A 7 -0.66 16.03 6.42
CA LYS A 7 -1.12 16.02 5.03
C LYS A 7 -1.95 14.78 4.72
N PRO A 8 -3.00 14.90 3.90
CA PRO A 8 -3.66 13.73 3.32
C PRO A 8 -2.65 12.91 2.53
N PHE A 9 -2.86 11.62 2.48
CA PHE A 9 -2.02 10.71 1.71
C PHE A 9 -2.88 9.62 1.12
N ARG A 10 -2.34 8.96 0.10
CA ARG A 10 -3.06 7.90 -0.59
C ARG A 10 -2.36 6.57 -0.39
N GLU A 11 -3.15 5.50 -0.47
CA GLU A 11 -2.59 4.17 -0.66
C GLU A 11 -2.45 3.93 -2.15
N GLY A 12 -1.21 3.75 -2.61
CA GLY A 12 -0.93 3.55 -4.02
C GLY A 12 -0.79 2.09 -4.40
N LEU A 13 -0.95 1.84 -5.68
CA LEU A 13 -0.65 0.55 -6.30
C LEU A 13 0.52 0.75 -7.24
N TYR A 14 1.53 -0.10 -7.11
CA TYR A 14 2.77 0.04 -7.85
C TYR A 14 3.23 -1.30 -8.39
N ALA A 15 3.90 -1.24 -9.54
CA ALA A 15 4.55 -2.39 -10.13
C ALA A 15 5.82 -1.95 -10.83
N PHE A 16 6.73 -2.89 -11.05
CA PHE A 16 7.91 -2.63 -11.87
C PHE A 16 7.63 -2.96 -13.34
N SER A 17 8.38 -2.32 -14.22
CA SER A 17 8.19 -2.46 -15.66
C SER A 17 8.26 -3.91 -16.13
N ALA A 18 9.13 -4.73 -15.53
CA ALA A 18 9.25 -6.13 -15.89
C ALA A 18 7.94 -6.90 -15.65
N TYR A 19 7.25 -6.61 -14.57
CA TYR A 19 5.96 -7.23 -14.31
C TYR A 19 4.92 -6.76 -15.34
N LEU A 20 4.83 -5.44 -15.55
CA LEU A 20 3.83 -4.87 -16.45
C LEU A 20 4.04 -5.31 -17.90
N SER A 21 5.29 -5.49 -18.32
CA SER A 21 5.58 -5.99 -19.65
C SER A 21 5.06 -7.40 -19.88
N ARG A 22 5.08 -8.24 -18.84
CA ARG A 22 4.63 -9.63 -18.96
C ARG A 22 3.13 -9.78 -18.78
N HIS A 23 2.51 -8.96 -17.93
CA HIS A 23 1.14 -9.16 -17.50
C HIS A 23 0.17 -8.07 -17.92
N GLY A 24 0.68 -7.00 -18.53
CA GLY A 24 -0.12 -5.84 -18.90
C GLY A 24 -0.36 -4.90 -17.73
N THR A 25 -0.83 -3.70 -18.04
CA THR A 25 -1.13 -2.68 -17.04
C THR A 25 -2.62 -2.68 -16.78
N PRO A 26 -3.06 -2.89 -15.53
CA PRO A 26 -4.48 -2.79 -15.22
C PRO A 26 -4.94 -1.35 -15.36
N GLU A 27 -6.15 -1.16 -15.90
CA GLU A 27 -6.71 0.17 -16.11
C GLU A 27 -7.94 0.42 -15.23
N VAL A 28 -8.70 -0.62 -14.94
CA VAL A 28 -9.92 -0.53 -14.13
C VAL A 28 -9.87 -1.61 -13.03
N PRO A 29 -10.64 -1.42 -11.93
CA PRO A 29 -10.59 -2.37 -10.82
C PRO A 29 -10.83 -3.82 -11.21
N ALA A 30 -11.71 -4.07 -12.18
CA ALA A 30 -12.00 -5.43 -12.63
C ALA A 30 -10.76 -6.14 -13.20
N ASP A 31 -9.81 -5.39 -13.74
CA ASP A 31 -8.59 -5.97 -14.31
C ASP A 31 -7.72 -6.64 -13.25
N LEU A 32 -7.88 -6.25 -11.99
CA LEU A 32 -7.05 -6.77 -10.91
C LEU A 32 -7.26 -8.27 -10.67
N CYS A 33 -8.38 -8.83 -11.11
CA CYS A 33 -8.62 -10.27 -10.98
C CYS A 33 -7.64 -11.11 -11.82
N HIS A 34 -6.99 -10.51 -12.80
CA HIS A 34 -6.01 -11.16 -13.66
C HIS A 34 -4.56 -10.90 -13.23
N HIS A 35 -4.36 -10.27 -12.09
CA HIS A 35 -3.04 -9.88 -11.64
C HIS A 35 -2.67 -10.53 -10.32
N GLN A 36 -1.36 -10.71 -10.13
CA GLN A 36 -0.82 -11.08 -8.84
C GLN A 36 -0.72 -9.84 -7.99
N LEU A 37 -1.35 -9.86 -6.83
CA LEU A 37 -1.31 -8.74 -5.90
C LEU A 37 -0.45 -9.10 -4.69
N ILE A 38 0.26 -8.11 -4.17
CA ILE A 38 1.08 -8.26 -2.97
C ILE A 38 0.34 -7.54 -1.85
N GLY A 39 -0.08 -8.31 -0.84
CA GLY A 39 -0.88 -7.80 0.26
C GLY A 39 -0.09 -7.61 1.53
N TYR A 40 -0.71 -6.91 2.48
CA TYR A 40 -0.17 -6.68 3.80
C TYR A 40 -1.04 -7.41 4.83
N ARG A 41 -0.39 -8.23 5.67
CA ARG A 41 -1.08 -8.90 6.77
C ARG A 41 -0.87 -8.12 8.06
N PHE A 42 -1.95 -7.86 8.74
CA PHE A 42 -1.88 -7.19 10.04
C PHE A 42 -1.57 -8.21 11.13
N ILE A 43 -0.43 -8.07 11.78
CA ILE A 43 0.10 -9.08 12.70
C ILE A 43 -0.82 -9.28 13.90
N THR A 44 -1.36 -8.20 14.47
CA THR A 44 -2.06 -8.25 15.74
C THR A 44 -3.30 -9.15 15.71
N ASN A 45 -4.03 -9.14 14.60
CA ASN A 45 -5.26 -9.92 14.46
C ASN A 45 -5.21 -10.92 13.31
N ASN A 46 -4.04 -11.09 12.72
CA ASN A 46 -3.82 -12.02 11.61
C ASN A 46 -4.76 -11.80 10.43
N ARG A 47 -5.25 -10.57 10.23
CA ARG A 47 -6.10 -10.23 9.12
C ARG A 47 -5.30 -9.65 7.96
N ILE A 48 -5.79 -9.87 6.75
CA ILE A 48 -5.26 -9.21 5.57
C ILE A 48 -5.95 -7.86 5.47
N LEU A 49 -5.14 -6.79 5.33
CA LEU A 49 -5.68 -5.46 5.16
C LEU A 49 -6.39 -5.38 3.80
N PRO A 50 -7.69 -5.08 3.75
CA PRO A 50 -8.40 -5.02 2.48
C PRO A 50 -7.88 -3.88 1.61
N LEU A 51 -7.86 -4.10 0.29
CA LEU A 51 -7.57 -3.04 -0.66
C LEU A 51 -8.85 -2.26 -0.92
N LEU A 52 -8.82 -0.98 -0.60
CA LEU A 52 -9.94 -0.08 -0.83
C LEU A 52 -9.59 0.85 -1.99
N LEU A 53 -10.49 0.94 -2.94
CA LEU A 53 -10.38 1.84 -4.08
C LEU A 53 -11.57 2.79 -4.09
N ASN A 54 -11.40 3.90 -4.77
CA ASN A 54 -12.46 4.88 -4.97
C ASN A 54 -12.81 4.90 -6.46
N ASP A 55 -14.05 4.55 -6.78
CA ASP A 55 -14.57 4.59 -8.13
C ASP A 55 -15.70 5.61 -8.18
N ARG A 56 -15.42 6.77 -8.75
CA ARG A 56 -16.40 7.86 -8.92
C ARG A 56 -17.08 8.26 -7.62
N GLY A 57 -16.32 8.36 -6.56
CA GLY A 57 -16.83 8.70 -5.23
C GLY A 57 -17.35 7.53 -4.43
N GLU A 58 -17.43 6.33 -4.99
CA GLU A 58 -17.85 5.14 -4.29
C GLU A 58 -16.64 4.31 -3.87
N GLN A 59 -16.65 3.82 -2.64
CA GLN A 59 -15.60 2.97 -2.15
C GLN A 59 -15.83 1.53 -2.59
N LEU A 60 -14.80 0.95 -3.20
CA LEU A 60 -14.79 -0.45 -3.58
C LEU A 60 -13.82 -1.21 -2.66
N THR A 61 -14.24 -2.38 -2.22
CA THR A 61 -13.36 -3.31 -1.52
C THR A 61 -12.94 -4.38 -2.52
N VAL A 62 -11.63 -4.52 -2.73
CA VAL A 62 -11.10 -5.50 -3.67
C VAL A 62 -10.58 -6.68 -2.90
N GLU A 63 -11.11 -7.85 -3.22
CA GLU A 63 -10.58 -9.10 -2.71
C GLU A 63 -9.41 -9.55 -3.56
N MET A 64 -8.42 -10.15 -2.91
CA MET A 64 -7.15 -10.44 -3.53
C MET A 64 -6.80 -11.92 -3.37
N PRO A 65 -7.50 -12.81 -4.09
CA PRO A 65 -7.21 -14.24 -4.02
C PRO A 65 -5.81 -14.53 -4.60
N GLY A 66 -5.13 -15.51 -4.03
CA GLY A 66 -3.83 -15.94 -4.54
C GLY A 66 -2.72 -14.92 -4.39
N GLN A 67 -2.87 -13.97 -3.50
CA GLN A 67 -1.89 -12.92 -3.29
C GLN A 67 -0.70 -13.40 -2.47
N LEU A 68 0.43 -12.74 -2.68
CA LEU A 68 1.55 -12.82 -1.75
C LEU A 68 1.24 -11.92 -0.56
N ILE A 69 1.55 -12.41 0.64
CA ILE A 69 1.17 -11.69 1.86
C ILE A 69 2.41 -11.55 2.74
N SER A 70 2.61 -10.36 3.25
CA SER A 70 3.67 -10.09 4.23
C SER A 70 3.20 -9.06 5.24
N ASN A 71 3.74 -9.14 6.45
CA ASN A 71 3.60 -8.10 7.46
C ASN A 71 4.83 -7.19 7.52
N ASP A 72 5.75 -7.35 6.60
CA ASP A 72 6.99 -6.58 6.51
C ASP A 72 6.94 -5.71 5.26
N ILE A 73 6.99 -4.40 5.46
CA ILE A 73 6.90 -3.44 4.38
C ILE A 73 8.10 -3.54 3.44
N ASP A 74 9.27 -3.82 3.98
CA ASP A 74 10.46 -3.96 3.14
C ASP A 74 10.33 -5.20 2.24
N VAL A 75 9.76 -6.27 2.75
CA VAL A 75 9.48 -7.47 1.95
C VAL A 75 8.46 -7.17 0.87
N MET A 76 7.43 -6.38 1.19
CA MET A 76 6.44 -5.97 0.19
C MET A 76 7.07 -5.14 -0.93
N ALA A 77 7.90 -4.15 -0.57
CA ALA A 77 8.61 -3.34 -1.54
C ALA A 77 9.54 -4.20 -2.39
N ASP A 78 10.24 -5.15 -1.77
CA ASP A 78 11.11 -6.07 -2.50
C ASP A 78 10.33 -6.98 -3.44
N GLY A 79 9.14 -7.40 -3.05
CA GLY A 79 8.27 -8.17 -3.94
C GLY A 79 7.91 -7.39 -5.20
N ILE A 80 7.57 -6.11 -5.05
CA ILE A 80 7.33 -5.22 -6.19
C ILE A 80 8.60 -5.10 -7.04
N ARG A 81 9.72 -4.85 -6.37
CA ARG A 81 11.03 -4.63 -7.00
C ARG A 81 11.46 -5.83 -7.84
N ASN A 82 11.12 -7.01 -7.41
CA ASN A 82 11.46 -8.26 -8.10
C ASN A 82 10.41 -8.71 -9.11
N GLY A 83 9.43 -7.87 -9.40
CA GLY A 83 8.44 -8.17 -10.44
C GLY A 83 7.46 -9.27 -10.07
N LEU A 84 7.22 -9.49 -8.79
CA LEU A 84 6.32 -10.56 -8.33
C LEU A 84 4.85 -10.21 -8.44
N GLY A 85 4.52 -8.92 -8.61
CA GLY A 85 3.14 -8.51 -8.72
C GLY A 85 2.96 -7.01 -8.58
N ILE A 86 1.70 -6.62 -8.43
CA ILE A 86 1.31 -5.26 -8.10
C ILE A 86 1.22 -5.17 -6.59
N GLY A 87 1.93 -4.25 -6.00
CA GLY A 87 1.95 -4.09 -4.56
C GLY A 87 1.31 -2.80 -4.12
N ARG A 88 0.84 -2.79 -2.87
CA ARG A 88 0.22 -1.62 -2.24
C ARG A 88 1.22 -1.00 -1.30
N LEU A 89 1.43 0.31 -1.45
CA LEU A 89 2.23 1.10 -0.52
C LEU A 89 1.50 2.40 -0.25
N PHE A 90 1.46 2.81 1.02
CA PHE A 90 1.06 4.18 1.32
C PHE A 90 2.11 5.13 0.74
N GLU A 91 1.67 6.26 0.22
CA GLU A 91 2.59 7.22 -0.41
C GLU A 91 3.78 7.58 0.48
N PRO A 92 3.63 7.79 1.79
CA PRO A 92 4.80 8.05 2.64
C PRO A 92 5.81 6.91 2.65
N VAL A 93 5.35 5.67 2.52
CA VAL A 93 6.24 4.50 2.44
C VAL A 93 6.96 4.47 1.11
N TRP A 94 6.22 4.71 0.02
CA TRP A 94 6.81 4.81 -1.31
C TRP A 94 7.90 5.89 -1.36
N GLN A 95 7.67 7.03 -0.75
CA GLN A 95 8.64 8.12 -0.73
C GLN A 95 9.95 7.76 -0.01
N LEU A 96 9.92 6.79 0.89
CA LEU A 96 11.09 6.33 1.60
C LEU A 96 11.95 5.37 0.78
N GLN A 97 11.45 4.87 -0.35
CA GLN A 97 12.21 3.94 -1.16
C GLN A 97 13.30 4.69 -1.94
N PRO A 98 14.55 4.22 -1.89
CA PRO A 98 15.64 4.90 -2.61
C PRO A 98 15.46 4.87 -4.12
N ASP A 99 14.76 3.87 -4.63
CA ASP A 99 14.46 3.68 -6.06
C ASP A 99 12.99 3.94 -6.38
N ARG A 100 12.34 4.84 -5.65
CA ARG A 100 10.91 5.11 -5.79
C ARG A 100 10.48 5.43 -7.23
N GLU A 101 11.38 5.99 -8.02
CA GLU A 101 11.09 6.34 -9.41
C GLU A 101 10.82 5.14 -10.29
N ARG A 102 11.31 3.96 -9.89
CA ARG A 102 11.10 2.71 -10.62
C ARG A 102 9.78 2.04 -10.27
N PHE A 103 9.14 2.47 -9.18
CA PHE A 103 7.83 1.98 -8.78
C PHE A 103 6.79 2.70 -9.62
N ILE A 104 6.27 2.02 -10.64
CA ILE A 104 5.32 2.61 -11.59
C ILE A 104 3.93 2.59 -10.97
N PRO A 105 3.30 3.76 -10.78
CA PRO A 105 1.93 3.79 -10.27
C PRO A 105 0.97 3.24 -11.32
N VAL A 106 0.02 2.43 -10.86
CA VAL A 106 -1.05 1.90 -11.70
C VAL A 106 -2.40 2.27 -11.11
N MET A 107 -3.36 2.57 -11.97
CA MET A 107 -4.74 2.91 -11.57
C MET A 107 -4.80 4.08 -10.59
N GLU A 108 -3.98 5.08 -10.79
CA GLU A 108 -3.83 6.18 -9.82
C GLU A 108 -5.14 6.92 -9.56
N SER A 109 -6.01 7.04 -10.56
CA SER A 109 -7.29 7.72 -10.38
C SER A 109 -8.26 6.99 -9.45
N TYR A 110 -7.99 5.72 -9.14
CA TYR A 110 -8.81 4.91 -8.23
C TYR A 110 -8.27 4.86 -6.81
N TRP A 111 -7.10 5.42 -6.55
CA TRP A 111 -6.50 5.32 -5.23
C TRP A 111 -7.35 6.03 -4.18
N LYS A 112 -7.48 5.39 -3.03
CA LYS A 112 -8.15 5.99 -1.89
C LYS A 112 -7.26 7.01 -1.21
N THR A 113 -7.83 8.16 -0.91
CA THR A 113 -7.19 9.19 -0.09
C THR A 113 -7.63 9.04 1.35
N TYR A 114 -6.67 9.05 2.25
CA TYR A 114 -6.91 9.02 3.67
C TYR A 114 -6.78 10.42 4.24
N PRO A 115 -7.59 10.77 5.25
CA PRO A 115 -7.50 12.10 5.84
C PRO A 115 -6.17 12.30 6.55
N PRO A 116 -5.79 13.56 6.83
CA PRO A 116 -4.61 13.81 7.64
C PRO A 116 -4.72 13.10 8.98
N VAL A 117 -3.63 12.50 9.43
CA VAL A 117 -3.54 11.84 10.72
C VAL A 117 -2.38 12.39 11.51
N TYR A 118 -2.50 12.31 12.82
CA TYR A 118 -1.43 12.72 13.72
C TYR A 118 -0.73 11.48 14.24
N LEU A 119 0.56 11.36 13.90
CA LEU A 119 1.39 10.27 14.37
C LEU A 119 2.41 10.78 15.35
N TYR A 120 2.53 10.10 16.47
CA TYR A 120 3.54 10.40 17.46
C TYR A 120 4.58 9.29 17.41
N TYR A 121 5.81 9.66 17.10
CA TYR A 121 6.90 8.70 17.01
C TYR A 121 7.65 8.67 18.34
N PRO A 122 7.97 7.48 18.85
CA PRO A 122 8.97 7.38 19.93
C PRO A 122 10.28 7.98 19.45
N LYS A 123 10.98 8.64 20.35
CA LYS A 123 12.19 9.37 20.01
C LYS A 123 13.25 8.49 19.35
N ASN A 124 13.30 7.20 19.74
CA ASN A 124 14.29 6.26 19.27
C ASN A 124 13.77 5.28 18.22
N ALA A 125 12.59 5.56 17.66
CA ALA A 125 12.01 4.69 16.65
C ALA A 125 12.72 4.89 15.32
N GLY A 126 13.08 3.78 14.65
CA GLY A 126 13.58 3.83 13.30
C GLY A 126 12.46 4.05 12.30
N LYS A 127 12.83 4.22 11.01
CA LYS A 127 11.87 4.46 9.94
C LYS A 127 10.81 3.35 9.84
N THR A 128 11.22 2.09 9.98
CA THR A 128 10.33 0.93 9.90
C THR A 128 9.25 1.00 10.99
N LYS A 129 9.63 1.38 12.19
CA LYS A 129 8.67 1.52 13.29
C LYS A 129 7.70 2.67 13.06
N ARG A 130 8.14 3.77 12.46
CA ARG A 130 7.28 4.90 12.14
C ARG A 130 6.22 4.52 11.11
N VAL A 131 6.66 3.84 10.07
CA VAL A 131 5.75 3.37 9.01
C VAL A 131 4.76 2.37 9.57
N LYS A 132 5.23 1.45 10.42
CA LYS A 132 4.36 0.47 11.06
C LYS A 132 3.33 1.16 11.95
N ALA A 133 3.71 2.18 12.70
CA ALA A 133 2.78 2.95 13.52
C ALA A 133 1.72 3.64 12.66
N LEU A 134 2.10 4.18 11.50
CA LEU A 134 1.16 4.77 10.56
C LEU A 134 0.14 3.73 10.08
N ILE A 135 0.62 2.57 9.69
CA ILE A 135 -0.25 1.50 9.22
C ILE A 135 -1.17 1.02 10.33
N ASP A 136 -0.65 0.81 11.53
CA ASP A 136 -1.44 0.39 12.68
C ASP A 136 -2.55 1.41 12.99
N PHE A 137 -2.22 2.70 12.91
CA PHE A 137 -3.20 3.77 13.10
C PHE A 137 -4.28 3.71 12.04
N LEU A 138 -3.90 3.57 10.77
CA LEU A 138 -4.86 3.48 9.67
C LEU A 138 -5.78 2.28 9.82
N ILE A 139 -5.24 1.15 10.24
CA ILE A 139 -6.05 -0.06 10.46
C ILE A 139 -7.06 0.18 11.57
N SER A 140 -6.66 0.85 12.66
CA SER A 140 -7.56 1.14 13.76
C SER A 140 -8.71 2.07 13.36
N THR A 141 -8.50 2.92 12.37
CA THR A 141 -9.52 3.87 11.90
C THR A 141 -10.32 3.38 10.70
N THR A 142 -9.77 2.49 9.89
CA THR A 142 -10.38 2.06 8.62
C THR A 142 -10.66 0.57 8.53
N GLY A 143 -10.06 -0.25 9.39
CA GLY A 143 -10.20 -1.70 9.37
C GLY A 143 -11.47 -2.25 10.02
N ARG A 144 -12.48 -1.43 10.17
CA ARG A 144 -13.75 -1.80 10.81
C ARG A 144 -14.79 -2.18 9.79
#